data_adced285173470559b173d07128fa9a0
#
_entry.id   adced285173470559b173d07128fa9a0
#
_cell.length_a   1.000
_cell.length_b   1.000
_cell.length_c   1.000
_cell.angle_alpha   90.00
_cell.angle_beta   90.00
_cell.angle_gamma   90.00
#
_symmetry.space_group_name_H-M   'P 1'
#
loop_
_entity.id
_entity.type
_entity.pdbx_description
1 polymer ?
#
loop_
_entity_poly.entity_id
_entity_poly.type
_entity_poly.pdbx_seq_one_letter_code
_entity_poly.pdbx_strand_id
1 'polypeptide(L)'
;NMYKILTLNNIAVEGLRHLTRERYEVASEIAHPDAILLRSFNMHDWDIPETVVAIGRAGAGTNNIPIDEMSARGVPVFNAPGANANAVKELVIAGLLMAARNLCDAREHVKALQETGSALNKAVEAGKKQFVGFELPGKTLGVVGLGAIGVEVANVALALGMNVIGYDPKITVRRAWQLSSGVEHAETLDQLFQHADAVTLHVPLIDET
;
A
#
# COMPACT_ATOMS: atom_id res chain seq x y z
N ASN A 1 -16.03 13.58 -32.22
CA ASN A 1 -15.57 12.18 -32.07
C ASN A 1 -15.65 11.79 -30.61
N MET A 2 -16.21 10.61 -30.33
CA MET A 2 -16.27 10.00 -29.01
C MET A 2 -15.03 9.15 -28.82
N TYR A 3 -14.31 9.34 -27.72
CA TYR A 3 -13.12 8.53 -27.38
C TYR A 3 -13.54 7.27 -26.64
N LYS A 4 -12.92 6.16 -26.98
CA LYS A 4 -13.21 4.83 -26.39
C LYS A 4 -12.18 4.47 -25.33
N ILE A 5 -12.64 4.29 -24.09
CA ILE A 5 -11.79 4.00 -22.94
C ILE A 5 -12.09 2.58 -22.45
N LEU A 6 -11.14 1.68 -22.64
CA LEU A 6 -11.20 0.33 -22.11
C LEU A 6 -10.78 0.32 -20.63
N THR A 7 -11.58 -0.26 -19.76
CA THR A 7 -11.21 -0.47 -18.36
C THR A 7 -10.84 -1.93 -18.11
N LEU A 8 -9.61 -2.15 -17.65
CA LEU A 8 -9.13 -3.46 -17.20
C LEU A 8 -9.01 -3.46 -15.69
N ASN A 9 -9.67 -4.40 -15.02
CA ASN A 9 -9.97 -4.41 -13.59
C ASN A 9 -11.04 -3.37 -13.17
N ASN A 10 -11.37 -3.38 -11.89
CA ASN A 10 -12.31 -2.42 -11.32
C ASN A 10 -11.66 -1.06 -11.13
N ILE A 11 -12.11 -0.08 -11.87
CA ILE A 11 -11.78 1.34 -11.66
C ILE A 11 -12.92 1.97 -10.89
N ALA A 12 -12.59 2.77 -9.88
CA ALA A 12 -13.59 3.43 -9.04
C ALA A 12 -14.52 4.32 -9.87
N VAL A 13 -15.82 4.20 -9.60
CA VAL A 13 -16.87 4.98 -10.32
C VAL A 13 -16.64 6.48 -10.17
N GLU A 14 -16.14 6.91 -9.01
CA GLU A 14 -15.79 8.31 -8.72
C GLU A 14 -14.77 8.85 -9.73
N GLY A 15 -13.77 8.06 -10.08
CA GLY A 15 -12.78 8.41 -11.11
C GLY A 15 -13.40 8.44 -12.51
N LEU A 16 -14.22 7.44 -12.82
CA LEU A 16 -14.88 7.35 -14.15
C LEU A 16 -15.89 8.48 -14.41
N ARG A 17 -16.46 9.09 -13.39
CA ARG A 17 -17.37 10.25 -13.53
C ARG A 17 -16.73 11.45 -14.22
N HIS A 18 -15.40 11.57 -14.22
CA HIS A 18 -14.69 12.61 -14.94
C HIS A 18 -14.67 12.39 -16.46
N LEU A 19 -14.97 11.16 -16.91
CA LEU A 19 -15.11 10.80 -18.32
C LEU A 19 -16.58 10.92 -18.72
N THR A 20 -16.98 12.12 -19.13
CA THR A 20 -18.38 12.41 -19.45
C THR A 20 -18.84 11.66 -20.71
N ARG A 21 -20.10 11.18 -20.72
CA ARG A 21 -20.67 10.38 -21.80
C ARG A 21 -20.78 11.09 -23.14
N GLU A 22 -20.72 12.41 -23.16
CA GLU A 22 -20.73 13.21 -24.39
C GLU A 22 -19.42 13.06 -25.18
N ARG A 23 -18.31 12.71 -24.49
CA ARG A 23 -16.98 12.64 -25.08
C ARG A 23 -16.35 11.26 -25.00
N TYR A 24 -16.76 10.43 -24.04
CA TYR A 24 -16.12 9.16 -23.74
C TYR A 24 -17.14 8.03 -23.67
N GLU A 25 -16.82 6.94 -24.37
CA GLU A 25 -17.43 5.63 -24.20
C GLU A 25 -16.49 4.83 -23.29
N VAL A 26 -16.97 4.44 -22.10
CA VAL A 26 -16.16 3.68 -21.11
C VAL A 26 -16.80 2.32 -20.92
N ALA A 27 -16.06 1.25 -21.20
CA ALA A 27 -16.52 -0.11 -21.00
C ALA A 27 -15.36 -1.08 -20.70
N SER A 28 -15.70 -2.26 -20.17
CA SER A 28 -14.75 -3.34 -19.90
C SER A 28 -14.47 -4.22 -21.14
N GLU A 29 -15.22 -4.02 -22.20
CA GLU A 29 -15.07 -4.73 -23.50
C GLU A 29 -15.20 -3.72 -24.62
N ILE A 30 -14.11 -3.39 -25.28
CA ILE A 30 -14.05 -2.50 -26.45
C ILE A 30 -12.99 -3.05 -27.41
N ALA A 31 -13.38 -3.30 -28.66
CA ALA A 31 -12.51 -3.92 -29.66
C ALA A 31 -11.35 -3.01 -30.10
N HIS A 32 -11.55 -1.72 -30.21
CA HIS A 32 -10.55 -0.74 -30.68
C HIS A 32 -10.56 0.48 -29.75
N PRO A 33 -10.00 0.38 -28.53
CA PRO A 33 -9.95 1.49 -27.59
C PRO A 33 -8.93 2.53 -28.03
N ASP A 34 -9.25 3.80 -27.74
CA ASP A 34 -8.29 4.91 -27.87
C ASP A 34 -7.37 4.98 -26.65
N ALA A 35 -7.88 4.62 -25.45
CA ALA A 35 -7.06 4.57 -24.25
C ALA A 35 -7.49 3.44 -23.31
N ILE A 36 -6.59 3.09 -22.38
CA ILE A 36 -6.80 2.04 -21.40
C ILE A 36 -6.65 2.63 -19.99
N LEU A 37 -7.59 2.28 -19.10
CA LEU A 37 -7.48 2.48 -17.67
C LEU A 37 -7.39 1.13 -16.99
N LEU A 38 -6.34 0.91 -16.18
CA LEU A 38 -6.14 -0.35 -15.48
C LEU A 38 -5.62 -0.14 -14.05
N ARG A 39 -5.60 -1.22 -13.29
CA ARG A 39 -5.00 -1.25 -11.96
C ARG A 39 -3.92 -2.34 -11.90
N SER A 40 -4.30 -3.60 -11.71
CA SER A 40 -3.38 -4.74 -11.50
C SER A 40 -3.33 -5.73 -12.67
N PHE A 41 -4.05 -5.47 -13.76
CA PHE A 41 -4.03 -6.33 -14.94
C PHE A 41 -2.60 -6.41 -15.51
N ASN A 42 -2.11 -7.63 -15.78
CA ASN A 42 -0.82 -7.84 -16.42
C ASN A 42 -0.94 -7.63 -17.93
N MET A 43 -0.25 -6.65 -18.47
CA MET A 43 -0.28 -6.32 -19.89
C MET A 43 0.90 -6.93 -20.68
N HIS A 44 1.87 -7.60 -20.03
CA HIS A 44 3.07 -8.13 -20.71
C HIS A 44 2.75 -9.24 -21.70
N ASP A 45 1.76 -10.09 -21.39
CA ASP A 45 1.35 -11.22 -22.23
C ASP A 45 0.05 -10.94 -22.98
N TRP A 46 -0.34 -9.68 -23.08
CA TRP A 46 -1.58 -9.25 -23.72
C TRP A 46 -1.29 -8.41 -24.95
N ASP A 47 -1.97 -8.75 -26.06
CA ASP A 47 -1.83 -8.01 -27.31
C ASP A 47 -2.52 -6.63 -27.20
N ILE A 48 -1.71 -5.60 -26.97
CA ILE A 48 -2.19 -4.23 -26.78
C ILE A 48 -2.60 -3.64 -28.12
N PRO A 49 -3.89 -3.28 -28.33
CA PRO A 49 -4.37 -2.78 -29.61
C PRO A 49 -3.55 -1.59 -30.13
N GLU A 50 -3.28 -1.55 -31.43
CA GLU A 50 -2.54 -0.45 -32.07
C GLU A 50 -3.26 0.90 -31.99
N THR A 51 -4.58 0.87 -31.79
CA THR A 51 -5.41 2.09 -31.64
C THR A 51 -5.16 2.84 -30.33
N VAL A 52 -4.49 2.21 -29.35
CA VAL A 52 -4.21 2.80 -28.04
C VAL A 52 -3.18 3.91 -28.15
N VAL A 53 -3.56 5.11 -27.73
CA VAL A 53 -2.71 6.31 -27.72
C VAL A 53 -2.32 6.77 -26.32
N ALA A 54 -2.89 6.19 -25.27
CA ALA A 54 -2.54 6.48 -23.87
C ALA A 54 -2.97 5.36 -22.93
N ILE A 55 -2.21 5.17 -21.86
CA ILE A 55 -2.54 4.21 -20.78
C ILE A 55 -2.49 4.93 -19.43
N GLY A 56 -3.52 4.76 -18.61
CA GLY A 56 -3.60 5.27 -17.24
C GLY A 56 -3.65 4.13 -16.23
N ARG A 57 -2.73 4.13 -15.27
CA ARG A 57 -2.70 3.15 -14.19
C ARG A 57 -3.18 3.75 -12.88
N ALA A 58 -4.27 3.19 -12.31
CA ALA A 58 -4.79 3.58 -10.99
C ALA A 58 -3.90 3.01 -9.88
N GLY A 59 -2.73 3.60 -9.67
CA GLY A 59 -1.75 3.23 -8.66
C GLY A 59 -0.35 3.70 -9.01
N ALA A 60 0.62 3.51 -8.11
CA ALA A 60 1.97 4.03 -8.25
C ALA A 60 2.89 3.16 -9.13
N GLY A 61 2.88 1.83 -8.89
CA GLY A 61 3.75 0.90 -9.64
C GLY A 61 3.31 0.75 -11.09
N THR A 62 4.23 0.43 -11.98
CA THR A 62 3.97 0.23 -13.42
C THR A 62 4.56 -1.08 -13.93
N ASN A 63 4.99 -1.96 -13.04
CA ASN A 63 5.64 -3.24 -13.35
C ASN A 63 4.72 -4.22 -14.13
N ASN A 64 3.42 -4.00 -14.13
CA ASN A 64 2.44 -4.78 -14.88
C ASN A 64 2.18 -4.24 -16.31
N ILE A 65 2.91 -3.19 -16.73
CA ILE A 65 2.76 -2.55 -18.05
C ILE A 65 4.11 -2.64 -18.77
N PRO A 66 4.16 -3.04 -20.05
CA PRO A 66 5.39 -3.12 -20.84
C PRO A 66 5.85 -1.71 -21.26
N ILE A 67 6.48 -0.97 -20.33
CA ILE A 67 6.85 0.45 -20.50
C ILE A 67 7.76 0.67 -21.71
N ASP A 68 8.75 -0.20 -21.93
CA ASP A 68 9.70 -0.06 -23.05
C ASP A 68 9.00 -0.21 -24.40
N GLU A 69 8.07 -1.16 -24.52
CA GLU A 69 7.25 -1.34 -25.70
C GLU A 69 6.34 -0.12 -25.94
N MET A 70 5.67 0.37 -24.90
CA MET A 70 4.81 1.54 -25.02
C MET A 70 5.61 2.79 -25.40
N SER A 71 6.80 2.95 -24.85
CA SER A 71 7.71 4.05 -25.20
C SER A 71 8.14 3.98 -26.67
N ALA A 72 8.48 2.77 -27.17
CA ALA A 72 8.83 2.57 -28.57
C ALA A 72 7.65 2.87 -29.54
N ARG A 73 6.41 2.62 -29.09
CA ARG A 73 5.18 2.96 -29.83
C ARG A 73 4.76 4.43 -29.68
N GLY A 74 5.44 5.22 -28.83
CA GLY A 74 5.05 6.61 -28.53
C GLY A 74 3.76 6.72 -27.70
N VAL A 75 3.38 5.68 -26.95
CA VAL A 75 2.20 5.63 -26.10
C VAL A 75 2.58 6.02 -24.66
N PRO A 76 2.17 7.21 -24.16
CA PRO A 76 2.46 7.61 -22.80
C PRO A 76 1.70 6.74 -21.79
N VAL A 77 2.40 6.39 -20.70
CA VAL A 77 1.83 5.69 -19.56
C VAL A 77 1.81 6.62 -18.35
N PHE A 78 0.62 6.87 -17.83
CA PHE A 78 0.40 7.70 -16.64
C PHE A 78 0.13 6.80 -15.43
N ASN A 79 0.69 7.17 -14.28
CA ASN A 79 0.43 6.52 -13.01
C ASN A 79 -0.07 7.54 -11.98
N ALA A 80 -0.51 7.04 -10.82
CA ALA A 80 -1.04 7.86 -9.73
C ALA A 80 -0.23 7.63 -8.44
N PRO A 81 1.03 8.11 -8.35
CA PRO A 81 1.88 7.89 -7.19
C PRO A 81 1.32 8.59 -5.95
N GLY A 82 1.23 7.84 -4.84
CA GLY A 82 0.75 8.35 -3.57
C GLY A 82 -0.77 8.39 -3.39
N ALA A 83 -1.56 8.09 -4.43
CA ALA A 83 -3.02 8.13 -4.36
C ALA A 83 -3.61 7.20 -3.26
N ASN A 84 -2.95 6.08 -2.96
CA ASN A 84 -3.35 5.14 -1.93
C ASN A 84 -2.47 5.19 -0.67
N ALA A 85 -1.59 6.18 -0.53
CA ALA A 85 -0.62 6.22 0.56
C ALA A 85 -1.30 6.23 1.94
N ASN A 86 -2.36 7.03 2.11
CA ASN A 86 -3.12 7.05 3.35
C ASN A 86 -3.77 5.70 3.67
N ALA A 87 -4.39 5.05 2.69
CA ALA A 87 -5.05 3.75 2.90
C ALA A 87 -4.04 2.66 3.31
N VAL A 88 -2.86 2.64 2.68
CA VAL A 88 -1.79 1.70 3.04
C VAL A 88 -1.22 2.01 4.42
N LYS A 89 -1.00 3.28 4.76
CA LYS A 89 -0.59 3.70 6.10
C LYS A 89 -1.56 3.18 7.17
N GLU A 90 -2.87 3.38 6.99
CA GLU A 90 -3.88 2.89 7.93
C GLU A 90 -3.83 1.36 8.09
N LEU A 91 -3.65 0.63 7.00
CA LEU A 91 -3.51 -0.83 7.03
C LEU A 91 -2.25 -1.28 7.78
N VAL A 92 -1.12 -0.58 7.58
CA VAL A 92 0.13 -0.87 8.30
C VAL A 92 -0.05 -0.65 9.81
N ILE A 93 -0.65 0.46 10.21
CA ILE A 93 -0.91 0.76 11.63
C ILE A 93 -1.89 -0.26 12.23
N ALA A 94 -2.95 -0.62 11.51
CA ALA A 94 -3.89 -1.66 11.94
C ALA A 94 -3.16 -3.00 12.15
N GLY A 95 -2.34 -3.43 11.19
CA GLY A 95 -1.54 -4.66 11.30
C GLY A 95 -0.57 -4.64 12.47
N LEU A 96 0.11 -3.52 12.71
CA LEU A 96 1.03 -3.33 13.82
C LEU A 96 0.30 -3.46 15.19
N LEU A 97 -0.85 -2.82 15.34
CA LEU A 97 -1.67 -2.89 16.54
C LEU A 97 -2.25 -4.30 16.75
N MET A 98 -2.71 -4.96 15.69
CA MET A 98 -3.20 -6.34 15.77
C MET A 98 -2.12 -7.29 16.25
N ALA A 99 -0.89 -7.15 15.73
CA ALA A 99 0.26 -7.96 16.13
C ALA A 99 0.69 -7.63 17.57
N ALA A 100 0.84 -6.36 17.92
CA ALA A 100 1.27 -5.92 19.24
C ALA A 100 0.32 -6.36 20.36
N ARG A 101 -0.97 -6.52 20.08
CA ARG A 101 -2.01 -6.86 21.05
C ARG A 101 -2.55 -8.28 20.91
N ASN A 102 -1.97 -9.12 20.04
CA ASN A 102 -2.39 -10.51 19.77
C ASN A 102 -3.88 -10.65 19.44
N LEU A 103 -4.47 -9.68 18.70
CA LEU A 103 -5.92 -9.60 18.51
C LEU A 103 -6.49 -10.76 17.70
N CYS A 104 -5.77 -11.26 16.71
CA CYS A 104 -6.22 -12.37 15.87
C CYS A 104 -6.36 -13.65 16.70
N ASP A 105 -5.31 -14.00 17.45
CA ASP A 105 -5.31 -15.22 18.27
C ASP A 105 -6.32 -15.12 19.42
N ALA A 106 -6.44 -13.95 20.05
CA ALA A 106 -7.45 -13.71 21.09
C ALA A 106 -8.88 -13.88 20.55
N ARG A 107 -9.15 -13.38 19.34
CA ARG A 107 -10.45 -13.56 18.67
C ARG A 107 -10.77 -15.02 18.39
N GLU A 108 -9.81 -15.77 17.86
CA GLU A 108 -10.04 -17.20 17.57
C GLU A 108 -10.22 -18.02 18.86
N HIS A 109 -9.47 -17.69 19.92
CA HIS A 109 -9.66 -18.28 21.26
C HIS A 109 -11.08 -18.07 21.77
N VAL A 110 -11.56 -16.82 21.77
CA VAL A 110 -12.91 -16.50 22.25
C VAL A 110 -14.01 -17.19 21.40
N LYS A 111 -13.83 -17.30 20.11
CA LYS A 111 -14.75 -18.03 19.22
C LYS A 111 -14.82 -19.53 19.52
N ALA A 112 -13.72 -20.11 19.98
CA ALA A 112 -13.65 -21.55 20.28
C ALA A 112 -14.28 -21.93 21.63
N LEU A 113 -14.57 -20.94 22.52
CA LEU A 113 -15.20 -21.17 23.80
C LEU A 113 -16.62 -21.72 23.61
N GLN A 114 -16.96 -22.77 24.39
CA GLN A 114 -18.28 -23.40 24.37
C GLN A 114 -19.12 -23.04 25.60
N GLU A 115 -18.51 -22.39 26.57
CA GLU A 115 -19.12 -22.00 27.83
C GLU A 115 -20.17 -20.89 27.61
N THR A 116 -21.12 -20.80 28.55
CA THR A 116 -22.17 -19.76 28.57
C THR A 116 -22.30 -19.13 29.95
N GLY A 117 -22.95 -17.98 30.03
CA GLY A 117 -23.22 -17.29 31.29
C GLY A 117 -21.98 -17.01 32.13
N SER A 118 -22.01 -17.28 33.43
CA SER A 118 -20.87 -17.01 34.31
C SER A 118 -19.64 -17.87 34.04
N ALA A 119 -19.81 -19.07 33.50
CA ALA A 119 -18.71 -19.94 33.10
C ALA A 119 -17.91 -19.33 31.93
N LEU A 120 -18.59 -18.71 30.98
CA LEU A 120 -17.94 -17.99 29.87
C LEU A 120 -17.06 -16.85 30.40
N ASN A 121 -17.55 -16.05 31.33
CA ASN A 121 -16.75 -14.97 31.93
C ASN A 121 -15.49 -15.50 32.61
N LYS A 122 -15.58 -16.62 33.33
CA LYS A 122 -14.41 -17.27 33.94
C LYS A 122 -13.42 -17.79 32.92
N ALA A 123 -13.91 -18.40 31.83
CA ALA A 123 -13.08 -18.93 30.74
C ALA A 123 -12.34 -17.78 30.04
N VAL A 124 -13.00 -16.66 29.74
CA VAL A 124 -12.39 -15.47 29.15
C VAL A 124 -11.31 -14.90 30.06
N GLU A 125 -11.60 -14.71 31.36
CA GLU A 125 -10.62 -14.20 32.32
C GLU A 125 -9.39 -15.12 32.47
N ALA A 126 -9.59 -16.43 32.47
CA ALA A 126 -8.50 -17.40 32.52
C ALA A 126 -7.64 -17.39 31.25
N GLY A 127 -8.28 -17.25 30.08
CA GLY A 127 -7.65 -17.28 28.77
C GLY A 127 -6.85 -16.02 28.44
N LYS A 128 -7.26 -14.84 28.88
CA LYS A 128 -6.69 -13.56 28.48
C LYS A 128 -5.17 -13.42 28.73
N LYS A 129 -4.63 -14.13 29.70
CA LYS A 129 -3.20 -14.13 30.02
C LYS A 129 -2.32 -14.68 28.88
N GLN A 130 -2.90 -15.48 27.99
CA GLN A 130 -2.18 -16.03 26.83
C GLN A 130 -1.92 -14.97 25.74
N PHE A 131 -2.67 -13.87 25.79
CA PHE A 131 -2.66 -12.83 24.77
C PHE A 131 -2.09 -11.51 25.28
N VAL A 132 -1.23 -11.58 26.27
CA VAL A 132 -0.51 -10.39 26.78
C VAL A 132 0.39 -9.89 25.65
N GLY A 133 0.12 -8.66 25.23
CA GLY A 133 0.89 -7.96 24.22
C GLY A 133 1.74 -6.84 24.84
N PHE A 134 2.10 -5.88 24.02
CA PHE A 134 2.83 -4.69 24.45
C PHE A 134 2.19 -3.42 23.85
N GLU A 135 2.50 -2.29 24.44
CA GLU A 135 2.13 -0.98 23.92
C GLU A 135 3.21 -0.47 22.95
N LEU A 136 2.81 0.36 21.98
CA LEU A 136 3.71 0.91 20.98
C LEU A 136 4.68 1.99 21.50
N PRO A 137 4.30 2.87 22.46
CA PRO A 137 5.18 3.90 22.96
C PRO A 137 6.53 3.34 23.44
N GLY A 138 7.61 3.98 22.99
CA GLY A 138 8.99 3.57 23.30
C GLY A 138 9.53 2.39 22.50
N LYS A 139 8.70 1.70 21.69
CA LYS A 139 9.15 0.71 20.72
C LYS A 139 9.69 1.40 19.47
N THR A 140 10.63 0.76 18.79
CA THR A 140 11.24 1.30 17.59
C THR A 140 10.68 0.64 16.34
N LEU A 141 10.13 1.45 15.43
CA LEU A 141 9.71 1.02 14.09
C LEU A 141 10.81 1.32 13.07
N GLY A 142 11.31 0.30 12.42
CA GLY A 142 12.17 0.42 11.23
C GLY A 142 11.31 0.60 9.98
N VAL A 143 11.57 1.65 9.18
CA VAL A 143 10.86 1.92 7.92
C VAL A 143 11.87 1.84 6.78
N VAL A 144 11.72 0.82 5.93
CA VAL A 144 12.53 0.64 4.72
C VAL A 144 11.78 1.18 3.52
N GLY A 145 12.34 2.20 2.89
CA GLY A 145 11.69 2.98 1.83
C GLY A 145 10.86 4.14 2.37
N LEU A 146 11.37 5.36 2.17
CA LEU A 146 10.75 6.62 2.61
C LEU A 146 10.11 7.36 1.42
N GLY A 147 9.37 6.59 0.61
CA GLY A 147 8.51 7.09 -0.46
C GLY A 147 7.20 7.69 0.09
N ALA A 148 6.18 7.76 -0.77
CA ALA A 148 4.87 8.34 -0.41
C ALA A 148 4.21 7.65 0.78
N ILE A 149 4.35 6.34 0.91
CA ILE A 149 3.77 5.54 1.99
C ILE A 149 4.67 5.56 3.22
N GLY A 150 5.97 5.29 3.06
CA GLY A 150 6.90 5.18 4.18
C GLY A 150 6.99 6.45 5.02
N VAL A 151 6.97 7.64 4.40
CA VAL A 151 6.93 8.93 5.10
C VAL A 151 5.67 9.06 5.96
N GLU A 152 4.51 8.71 5.41
CA GLU A 152 3.23 8.76 6.14
C GLU A 152 3.22 7.79 7.34
N VAL A 153 3.73 6.56 7.14
CA VAL A 153 3.86 5.56 8.21
C VAL A 153 4.82 6.03 9.30
N ALA A 154 6.00 6.55 8.92
CA ALA A 154 6.99 7.06 9.86
C ALA A 154 6.43 8.18 10.74
N ASN A 155 5.77 9.17 10.13
CA ASN A 155 5.18 10.30 10.84
C ASN A 155 4.07 9.86 11.82
N VAL A 156 3.21 8.92 11.41
CA VAL A 156 2.14 8.40 12.29
C VAL A 156 2.70 7.55 13.42
N ALA A 157 3.73 6.74 13.19
CA ALA A 157 4.37 5.95 14.24
C ALA A 157 4.97 6.85 15.33
N LEU A 158 5.62 7.97 14.96
CA LEU A 158 6.06 8.98 15.93
C LEU A 158 4.89 9.55 16.74
N ALA A 159 3.76 9.86 16.09
CA ALA A 159 2.57 10.38 16.77
C ALA A 159 1.95 9.36 17.73
N LEU A 160 2.17 8.07 17.52
CA LEU A 160 1.81 6.97 18.44
C LEU A 160 2.82 6.76 19.57
N GLY A 161 3.87 7.60 19.67
CA GLY A 161 4.88 7.52 20.71
C GLY A 161 5.99 6.51 20.46
N MET A 162 6.10 5.97 19.25
CA MET A 162 7.19 5.10 18.85
C MET A 162 8.47 5.91 18.55
N ASN A 163 9.63 5.26 18.70
CA ASN A 163 10.84 5.69 18.01
C ASN A 163 10.77 5.22 16.56
N VAL A 164 11.32 5.98 15.64
CA VAL A 164 11.33 5.59 14.23
C VAL A 164 12.73 5.75 13.65
N ILE A 165 13.21 4.70 13.00
CA ILE A 165 14.45 4.70 12.23
C ILE A 165 14.14 4.34 10.78
N GLY A 166 14.56 5.18 9.84
CA GLY A 166 14.25 5.04 8.42
C GLY A 166 15.48 4.82 7.57
N TYR A 167 15.34 3.98 6.54
CA TYR A 167 16.37 3.74 5.53
C TYR A 167 15.79 3.92 4.13
N ASP A 168 16.36 4.83 3.36
CA ASP A 168 16.08 5.00 1.94
C ASP A 168 17.28 5.69 1.25
N PRO A 169 18.12 4.95 0.51
CA PRO A 169 19.29 5.52 -0.15
C PRO A 169 18.93 6.43 -1.34
N LYS A 170 17.67 6.43 -1.77
CA LYS A 170 17.17 7.21 -2.91
C LYS A 170 16.08 8.21 -2.52
N ILE A 171 16.01 8.59 -1.24
CA ILE A 171 14.99 9.55 -0.78
C ILE A 171 15.11 10.85 -1.57
N THR A 172 13.97 11.34 -2.07
CA THR A 172 13.93 12.63 -2.75
C THR A 172 13.90 13.79 -1.75
N VAL A 173 14.43 14.95 -2.15
CA VAL A 173 14.37 16.18 -1.34
C VAL A 173 12.93 16.48 -0.91
N ARG A 174 11.96 16.34 -1.82
CA ARG A 174 10.55 16.55 -1.53
C ARG A 174 10.04 15.65 -0.41
N ARG A 175 10.44 14.37 -0.38
CA ARG A 175 10.04 13.42 0.66
C ARG A 175 10.75 13.70 1.98
N ALA A 176 12.01 14.06 1.94
CA ALA A 176 12.75 14.47 3.13
C ALA A 176 12.09 15.68 3.83
N TRP A 177 11.57 16.65 3.07
CA TRP A 177 10.82 17.78 3.63
C TRP A 177 9.47 17.40 4.28
N GLN A 178 8.88 16.27 3.90
CA GLN A 178 7.64 15.77 4.47
C GLN A 178 7.87 14.88 5.69
N LEU A 179 9.07 14.39 5.86
CA LEU A 179 9.47 13.53 6.97
C LEU A 179 9.65 14.37 8.25
N SER A 180 9.09 13.89 9.35
CA SER A 180 9.31 14.52 10.65
C SER A 180 10.79 14.45 11.05
N SER A 181 11.28 15.52 11.67
CA SER A 181 12.65 15.59 12.20
C SER A 181 12.92 14.60 13.34
N GLY A 182 11.89 13.96 13.90
CA GLY A 182 12.02 12.91 14.90
C GLY A 182 12.37 11.53 14.34
N VAL A 183 12.41 11.37 13.00
CA VAL A 183 12.82 10.12 12.37
C VAL A 183 14.34 10.06 12.30
N GLU A 184 14.94 9.03 12.89
CA GLU A 184 16.37 8.77 12.80
C GLU A 184 16.73 8.19 11.43
N HIS A 185 17.87 8.60 10.89
CA HIS A 185 18.39 8.06 9.64
C HIS A 185 19.30 6.86 9.92
N ALA A 186 19.00 5.72 9.29
CA ALA A 186 19.90 4.58 9.24
C ALA A 186 20.81 4.69 8.01
N GLU A 187 22.11 4.54 8.21
CA GLU A 187 23.07 4.52 7.11
C GLU A 187 23.08 3.20 6.34
N THR A 188 22.66 2.11 7.01
CA THR A 188 22.59 0.77 6.45
C THR A 188 21.34 0.05 6.93
N LEU A 189 20.89 -0.98 6.17
CA LEU A 189 19.81 -1.87 6.60
C LEU A 189 20.17 -2.63 7.88
N ASP A 190 21.42 -3.05 8.04
CA ASP A 190 21.88 -3.73 9.25
C ASP A 190 21.70 -2.87 10.50
N GLN A 191 22.03 -1.58 10.42
CA GLN A 191 21.79 -0.63 11.49
C GLN A 191 20.30 -0.53 11.82
N LEU A 192 19.44 -0.44 10.83
CA LEU A 192 17.99 -0.40 11.03
C LEU A 192 17.50 -1.66 11.74
N PHE A 193 17.89 -2.86 11.25
CA PHE A 193 17.44 -4.12 11.82
C PHE A 193 17.95 -4.36 13.25
N GLN A 194 19.14 -3.86 13.59
CA GLN A 194 19.67 -3.97 14.95
C GLN A 194 18.90 -3.16 15.99
N HIS A 195 18.22 -2.08 15.57
CA HIS A 195 17.54 -1.17 16.49
C HIS A 195 16.01 -1.32 16.47
N ALA A 196 15.44 -1.94 15.45
CA ALA A 196 13.99 -2.03 15.27
C ALA A 196 13.37 -3.18 16.08
N ASP A 197 12.29 -2.90 16.81
CA ASP A 197 11.39 -3.90 17.40
C ASP A 197 10.42 -4.46 16.34
N ALA A 198 10.06 -3.65 15.36
CA ALA A 198 9.23 -4.02 14.22
C ALA A 198 9.75 -3.35 12.95
N VAL A 199 9.55 -3.97 11.80
CA VAL A 199 9.98 -3.44 10.50
C VAL A 199 8.82 -3.42 9.53
N THR A 200 8.72 -2.34 8.75
CA THR A 200 7.78 -2.20 7.64
C THR A 200 8.52 -1.88 6.34
N LEU A 201 8.14 -2.56 5.26
CA LEU A 201 8.80 -2.47 3.97
C LEU A 201 7.90 -1.74 2.97
N HIS A 202 8.43 -0.68 2.38
CA HIS A 202 7.75 0.16 1.37
C HIS A 202 8.62 0.37 0.14
N VAL A 203 9.28 -0.68 -0.29
CA VAL A 203 10.13 -0.75 -1.47
C VAL A 203 9.56 -1.74 -2.48
N PRO A 204 9.83 -1.56 -3.80
CA PRO A 204 9.49 -2.57 -4.79
C PRO A 204 10.30 -3.84 -4.55
N LEU A 205 9.74 -5.00 -4.93
CA LEU A 205 10.46 -6.26 -4.96
C LEU A 205 11.34 -6.29 -6.21
N ILE A 206 12.63 -6.10 -6.01
CA ILE A 206 13.69 -6.16 -7.04
C ILE A 206 14.87 -6.95 -6.48
N ASP A 207 15.87 -7.25 -7.33
CA ASP A 207 17.02 -8.09 -6.92
C ASP A 207 17.83 -7.47 -5.76
N GLU A 208 17.78 -6.14 -5.58
CA GLU A 208 18.48 -5.44 -4.50
C GLU A 208 17.64 -5.29 -3.21
N THR A 209 16.37 -5.68 -3.21
CA THR A 209 15.42 -5.56 -2.08
C THR A 209 14.71 -6.87 -1.78
#